data_8d445b26b481d908e0143ffc7728dad5
#
_entry.id   8d445b26b481d908e0143ffc7728dad5
#
_cell.length_a   1.000
_cell.length_b   1.000
_cell.length_c   1.000
_cell.angle_alpha   90.00
_cell.angle_beta   90.00
_cell.angle_gamma   90.00
#
_symmetry.space_group_name_H-M   'P 1'
#
loop_
_entity.id
_entity.type
_entity.pdbx_description
1 polymer ?
#
loop_
_entity_poly.entity_id
_entity_poly.type
_entity_poly.pdbx_seq_one_letter_code
_entity_poly.pdbx_strand_id
1 'polypeptide(L)'
;MTEFKLRYNPALDGLRGIAIVLVLLSHAHVPLFDGAFLGVDLFFVLSGYLITSLLLIEWHTEGRLDYWRFYRRRFFRLMPALALFLAAYVLFAPLLWPDLDDIYQDALVSLLYLADYGIAFFDSPDTLLHMWSLAVEEHFYLIWPPLLALLVRKAAPGKLWRTILLLWVLAWAWRIFWVFQGQQFYEIFFRFDTRATGLLAGSLLAALLHERTGFAEAIQSRLHHLMWLPLAIPLLMSLGWDNQDAMLWGITVVECAAIVILVAVQRQGLVYDMLTAPALVQLGRLSYGIYLWHYPVVRYLRAEFSWPVVLVLGLAISAALAALSFYTVERWALRWRDAPRKERPASLPAHARQAIR
;
A
#
# COMPACT_ATOMS: atom_id res chain seq x y z
N MET A 1 -1.58 -24.16 20.68
CA MET A 1 -1.51 -22.85 19.98
C MET A 1 -2.16 -23.08 18.61
N THR A 2 -3.28 -22.42 18.35
CA THR A 2 -3.92 -22.46 17.04
C THR A 2 -2.99 -21.77 16.03
N GLU A 3 -2.56 -22.52 15.03
CA GLU A 3 -1.65 -22.05 13.98
C GLU A 3 -2.35 -20.92 13.19
N PHE A 4 -1.83 -19.69 13.28
CA PHE A 4 -2.35 -18.56 12.49
C PHE A 4 -1.99 -18.77 11.01
N LYS A 5 -3.00 -19.07 10.19
CA LYS A 5 -2.85 -19.22 8.73
C LYS A 5 -3.56 -18.08 8.04
N LEU A 6 -2.81 -17.29 7.29
CA LEU A 6 -3.41 -16.30 6.41
C LEU A 6 -4.07 -17.02 5.23
N ARG A 7 -5.40 -17.21 5.31
CA ARG A 7 -6.20 -17.69 4.17
C ARG A 7 -6.49 -16.52 3.23
N TYR A 8 -6.64 -16.82 1.95
CA TYR A 8 -7.14 -15.81 1.01
C TYR A 8 -8.49 -15.26 1.50
N ASN A 9 -8.57 -13.95 1.61
CA ASN A 9 -9.78 -13.25 2.04
C ASN A 9 -10.17 -12.24 0.96
N PRO A 10 -11.25 -12.50 0.18
CA PRO A 10 -11.68 -11.62 -0.91
C PRO A 10 -12.12 -10.23 -0.43
N ALA A 11 -12.55 -10.08 0.84
CA ALA A 11 -12.90 -8.77 1.40
C ALA A 11 -11.71 -7.80 1.47
N LEU A 12 -10.46 -8.31 1.55
CA LEU A 12 -9.27 -7.47 1.47
C LEU A 12 -9.05 -6.90 0.06
N ASP A 13 -9.37 -7.68 -0.97
CA ASP A 13 -9.39 -7.17 -2.35
C ASP A 13 -10.53 -6.15 -2.52
N GLY A 14 -11.71 -6.42 -1.95
CA GLY A 14 -12.82 -5.46 -1.95
C GLY A 14 -12.47 -4.13 -1.27
N LEU A 15 -11.73 -4.18 -0.14
CA LEU A 15 -11.23 -2.96 0.52
C LEU A 15 -10.27 -2.17 -0.38
N ARG A 16 -9.38 -2.85 -1.11
CA ARG A 16 -8.55 -2.20 -2.14
C ARG A 16 -9.39 -1.59 -3.25
N GLY A 17 -10.51 -2.25 -3.63
CA GLY A 17 -11.47 -1.73 -4.60
C GLY A 17 -12.10 -0.42 -4.13
N ILE A 18 -12.50 -0.32 -2.86
CA ILE A 18 -12.98 0.94 -2.28
C ILE A 18 -11.87 1.99 -2.29
N ALA A 19 -10.67 1.64 -1.83
CA ALA A 19 -9.56 2.57 -1.74
C ALA A 19 -9.20 3.19 -3.11
N ILE A 20 -9.17 2.40 -4.19
CA ILE A 20 -8.89 2.93 -5.54
C ILE A 20 -10.03 3.80 -6.08
N VAL A 21 -11.28 3.51 -5.74
CA VAL A 21 -12.43 4.37 -6.09
C VAL A 21 -12.31 5.72 -5.38
N LEU A 22 -11.98 5.75 -4.08
CA LEU A 22 -11.75 7.00 -3.34
C LEU A 22 -10.64 7.85 -3.97
N VAL A 23 -9.53 7.23 -4.35
CA VAL A 23 -8.44 7.90 -5.06
C VAL A 23 -8.92 8.55 -6.37
N LEU A 24 -9.71 7.82 -7.14
CA LEU A 24 -10.30 8.36 -8.38
C LEU A 24 -11.27 9.51 -8.14
N LEU A 25 -12.12 9.40 -7.11
CA LEU A 25 -13.06 10.47 -6.73
C LEU A 25 -12.32 11.77 -6.39
N SER A 26 -11.23 11.67 -5.62
CA SER A 26 -10.39 12.81 -5.28
C SER A 26 -9.74 13.43 -6.53
N HIS A 27 -9.08 12.62 -7.35
CA HIS A 27 -8.37 13.13 -8.52
C HIS A 27 -9.30 13.62 -9.64
N ALA A 28 -10.53 13.10 -9.72
CA ALA A 28 -11.57 13.62 -10.62
C ALA A 28 -12.26 14.91 -10.09
N HIS A 29 -11.88 15.38 -8.91
CA HIS A 29 -12.47 16.55 -8.22
C HIS A 29 -14.00 16.43 -8.08
N VAL A 30 -14.47 15.26 -7.64
CA VAL A 30 -15.90 15.04 -7.39
C VAL A 30 -16.31 15.86 -6.18
N PRO A 31 -17.36 16.72 -6.29
CA PRO A 31 -17.83 17.53 -5.18
C PRO A 31 -18.12 16.70 -3.93
N LEU A 32 -17.80 17.21 -2.76
CA LEU A 32 -17.93 16.57 -1.44
C LEU A 32 -16.92 15.42 -1.17
N PHE A 33 -16.02 15.12 -2.10
CA PHE A 33 -14.99 14.08 -1.94
C PHE A 33 -13.56 14.65 -1.91
N ASP A 34 -13.40 15.90 -1.48
CA ASP A 34 -12.07 16.55 -1.41
C ASP A 34 -11.10 15.77 -0.50
N GLY A 35 -11.58 15.21 0.61
CA GLY A 35 -10.79 14.37 1.52
C GLY A 35 -10.56 12.94 1.05
N ALA A 36 -11.07 12.54 -0.11
CA ALA A 36 -10.95 11.17 -0.61
C ALA A 36 -9.50 10.76 -0.96
N PHE A 37 -8.56 11.72 -1.02
CA PHE A 37 -7.13 11.45 -1.11
C PHE A 37 -6.62 10.60 0.06
N LEU A 38 -7.27 10.66 1.23
CA LEU A 38 -6.99 9.79 2.37
C LEU A 38 -7.32 8.30 2.10
N GLY A 39 -7.94 7.98 0.96
CA GLY A 39 -8.10 6.61 0.48
C GLY A 39 -6.76 5.86 0.31
N VAL A 40 -5.65 6.58 0.11
CA VAL A 40 -4.29 6.00 0.06
C VAL A 40 -3.91 5.37 1.41
N ASP A 41 -4.37 5.92 2.53
CA ASP A 41 -4.07 5.39 3.86
C ASP A 41 -4.68 4.01 4.10
N LEU A 42 -5.81 3.69 3.45
CA LEU A 42 -6.36 2.33 3.45
C LEU A 42 -5.39 1.33 2.80
N PHE A 43 -4.70 1.72 1.72
CA PHE A 43 -3.65 0.89 1.12
C PHE A 43 -2.47 0.71 2.06
N PHE A 44 -2.02 1.78 2.74
CA PHE A 44 -0.90 1.70 3.67
C PHE A 44 -1.19 0.76 4.85
N VAL A 45 -2.35 0.88 5.49
CA VAL A 45 -2.74 0.00 6.60
C VAL A 45 -2.85 -1.45 6.11
N LEU A 46 -3.47 -1.67 4.94
CA LEU A 46 -3.61 -3.00 4.37
C LEU A 46 -2.25 -3.62 4.00
N SER A 47 -1.34 -2.83 3.43
CA SER A 47 0.02 -3.24 3.07
C SER A 47 0.83 -3.62 4.31
N GLY A 48 0.81 -2.77 5.34
CA GLY A 48 1.46 -3.06 6.62
C GLY A 48 0.94 -4.35 7.27
N TYR A 49 -0.38 -4.53 7.29
CA TYR A 49 -1.03 -5.74 7.81
C TYR A 49 -0.62 -7.01 7.05
N LEU A 50 -0.72 -7.00 5.73
CA LEU A 50 -0.44 -8.18 4.91
C LEU A 50 1.03 -8.58 4.94
N ILE A 51 1.94 -7.61 4.78
CA ILE A 51 3.38 -7.88 4.77
C ILE A 51 3.83 -8.40 6.13
N THR A 52 3.42 -7.75 7.22
CA THR A 52 3.81 -8.18 8.56
C THR A 52 3.23 -9.55 8.89
N SER A 53 1.97 -9.83 8.52
CA SER A 53 1.36 -11.15 8.71
C SER A 53 2.14 -12.25 7.98
N LEU A 54 2.51 -12.03 6.71
CA LEU A 54 3.29 -13.00 5.92
C LEU A 54 4.67 -13.24 6.53
N LEU A 55 5.37 -12.18 6.95
CA LEU A 55 6.69 -12.29 7.56
C LEU A 55 6.63 -13.00 8.92
N LEU A 56 5.61 -12.73 9.75
CA LEU A 56 5.43 -13.40 11.03
C LEU A 56 5.11 -14.89 10.86
N ILE A 57 4.28 -15.25 9.89
CA ILE A 57 3.99 -16.65 9.57
C ILE A 57 5.29 -17.34 9.12
N GLU A 58 6.05 -16.75 8.21
CA GLU A 58 7.32 -17.29 7.73
C GLU A 58 8.31 -17.47 8.89
N TRP A 59 8.43 -16.47 9.76
CA TRP A 59 9.30 -16.55 10.93
C TRP A 59 8.92 -17.71 11.87
N HIS A 60 7.62 -17.91 12.12
CA HIS A 60 7.16 -18.99 13.04
C HIS A 60 7.25 -20.37 12.42
N THR A 61 7.14 -20.48 11.09
CA THR A 61 7.23 -21.76 10.40
C THR A 61 8.65 -22.17 10.06
N GLU A 62 9.50 -21.22 9.67
CA GLU A 62 10.86 -21.50 9.17
C GLU A 62 11.98 -21.06 10.15
N GLY A 63 11.64 -20.33 11.23
CA GLY A 63 12.60 -19.78 12.20
C GLY A 63 13.49 -18.68 11.65
N ARG A 64 13.28 -18.27 10.40
CA ARG A 64 14.04 -17.24 9.69
C ARG A 64 13.20 -16.61 8.59
N LEU A 65 13.63 -15.46 8.10
CA LEU A 65 13.08 -14.83 6.91
C LEU A 65 13.97 -15.05 5.70
N ASP A 66 13.40 -15.44 4.58
CA ASP A 66 14.09 -15.51 3.28
C ASP A 66 13.90 -14.18 2.55
N TYR A 67 14.81 -13.23 2.81
CA TYR A 67 14.78 -11.89 2.19
C TYR A 67 14.81 -11.97 0.66
N TRP A 68 15.60 -12.89 0.08
CA TRP A 68 15.67 -13.05 -1.36
C TRP A 68 14.32 -13.45 -1.95
N ARG A 69 13.65 -14.44 -1.34
CA ARG A 69 12.30 -14.88 -1.71
C ARG A 69 11.30 -13.73 -1.59
N PHE A 70 11.39 -12.94 -0.51
CA PHE A 70 10.53 -11.79 -0.28
C PHE A 70 10.70 -10.72 -1.37
N TYR A 71 11.93 -10.20 -1.57
CA TYR A 71 12.20 -9.12 -2.54
C TYR A 71 11.96 -9.57 -3.98
N ARG A 72 12.34 -10.81 -4.33
CA ARG A 72 12.04 -11.37 -5.65
C ARG A 72 10.54 -11.40 -5.95
N ARG A 73 9.70 -11.84 -4.98
CA ARG A 73 8.24 -11.86 -5.15
C ARG A 73 7.66 -10.46 -5.32
N ARG A 74 8.18 -9.47 -4.61
CA ARG A 74 7.77 -8.07 -4.75
C ARG A 74 8.19 -7.51 -6.10
N PHE A 75 9.44 -7.69 -6.49
CA PHE A 75 9.96 -7.25 -7.78
C PHE A 75 9.10 -7.73 -8.95
N PHE A 76 8.86 -9.04 -9.06
CA PHE A 76 8.04 -9.60 -10.14
C PHE A 76 6.56 -9.21 -10.07
N ARG A 77 6.08 -8.70 -8.95
CA ARG A 77 4.71 -8.22 -8.79
C ARG A 77 4.54 -6.77 -9.22
N LEU A 78 5.52 -5.90 -8.98
CA LEU A 78 5.38 -4.46 -9.10
C LEU A 78 6.17 -3.89 -10.28
N MET A 79 7.43 -4.25 -10.43
CA MET A 79 8.32 -3.69 -11.44
C MET A 79 7.87 -3.88 -12.90
N PRO A 80 7.31 -5.03 -13.32
CA PRO A 80 6.91 -5.19 -14.72
C PRO A 80 5.80 -4.23 -15.14
N ALA A 81 4.80 -4.01 -14.30
CA ALA A 81 3.73 -3.04 -14.58
C ALA A 81 4.25 -1.60 -14.53
N LEU A 82 5.09 -1.27 -13.54
CA LEU A 82 5.72 0.04 -13.45
C LEU A 82 6.59 0.35 -14.68
N ALA A 83 7.42 -0.59 -15.10
CA ALA A 83 8.28 -0.39 -16.28
C ALA A 83 7.46 -0.18 -17.56
N LEU A 84 6.38 -0.95 -17.76
CA LEU A 84 5.45 -0.75 -18.87
C LEU A 84 4.78 0.62 -18.80
N PHE A 85 4.30 1.01 -17.63
CA PHE A 85 3.67 2.31 -17.41
C PHE A 85 4.64 3.47 -17.74
N LEU A 86 5.85 3.44 -17.16
CA LEU A 86 6.85 4.50 -17.40
C LEU A 86 7.34 4.52 -18.84
N ALA A 87 7.49 3.37 -19.50
CA ALA A 87 7.82 3.32 -20.92
C ALA A 87 6.72 3.98 -21.79
N ALA A 88 5.44 3.68 -21.48
CA ALA A 88 4.32 4.34 -22.14
C ALA A 88 4.27 5.85 -21.82
N TYR A 89 4.50 6.23 -20.56
CA TYR A 89 4.58 7.64 -20.18
C TYR A 89 5.64 8.39 -20.98
N VAL A 90 6.88 7.91 -21.02
CA VAL A 90 7.98 8.53 -21.78
C VAL A 90 7.66 8.62 -23.29
N LEU A 91 6.94 7.63 -23.84
CA LEU A 91 6.58 7.62 -25.26
C LEU A 91 5.44 8.59 -25.60
N PHE A 92 4.42 8.68 -24.75
CA PHE A 92 3.20 9.41 -25.07
C PHE A 92 3.09 10.79 -24.40
N ALA A 93 3.80 11.05 -23.28
CA ALA A 93 3.72 12.34 -22.61
C ALA A 93 4.15 13.52 -23.48
N PRO A 94 5.19 13.44 -24.33
CA PRO A 94 5.55 14.53 -25.24
C PRO A 94 4.46 14.89 -26.26
N LEU A 95 3.57 13.92 -26.56
CA LEU A 95 2.46 14.13 -27.49
C LEU A 95 1.22 14.71 -26.79
N LEU A 96 1.01 14.33 -25.52
CA LEU A 96 -0.14 14.75 -24.73
C LEU A 96 0.09 16.09 -24.03
N TRP A 97 1.32 16.38 -23.67
CA TRP A 97 1.75 17.59 -22.97
C TRP A 97 3.08 18.10 -23.59
N PRO A 98 3.04 18.78 -24.74
CA PRO A 98 4.25 19.21 -25.48
C PRO A 98 5.14 20.20 -24.69
N ASP A 99 4.54 20.92 -23.73
CA ASP A 99 5.24 21.95 -22.94
C ASP A 99 5.92 21.40 -21.67
N LEU A 100 5.98 20.07 -21.48
CA LEU A 100 6.65 19.45 -20.34
C LEU A 100 8.13 19.23 -20.61
N ASP A 101 8.99 19.84 -19.79
CA ASP A 101 10.45 19.74 -19.94
C ASP A 101 11.05 18.52 -19.22
N ASP A 102 10.47 18.06 -18.10
CA ASP A 102 11.10 17.12 -17.16
C ASP A 102 10.60 15.67 -17.25
N ILE A 103 10.06 15.24 -18.40
CA ILE A 103 9.45 13.90 -18.59
C ILE A 103 10.40 12.77 -18.19
N TYR A 104 11.68 12.86 -18.58
CA TYR A 104 12.68 11.83 -18.29
C TYR A 104 13.08 11.83 -16.82
N GLN A 105 13.17 13.01 -16.21
CA GLN A 105 13.46 13.15 -14.77
C GLN A 105 12.31 12.58 -13.95
N ASP A 106 11.07 12.93 -14.25
CA ASP A 106 9.86 12.41 -13.60
C ASP A 106 9.79 10.88 -13.69
N ALA A 107 10.09 10.33 -14.88
CA ALA A 107 10.13 8.89 -15.08
C ALA A 107 11.25 8.23 -14.26
N LEU A 108 12.45 8.83 -14.21
CA LEU A 108 13.59 8.29 -13.47
C LEU A 108 13.36 8.33 -11.97
N VAL A 109 12.89 9.46 -11.43
CA VAL A 109 12.57 9.62 -10.01
C VAL A 109 11.49 8.61 -9.59
N SER A 110 10.47 8.41 -10.43
CA SER A 110 9.41 7.43 -10.21
C SER A 110 9.93 5.98 -10.28
N LEU A 111 10.80 5.65 -11.23
CA LEU A 111 11.41 4.33 -11.39
C LEU A 111 12.27 3.94 -10.17
N LEU A 112 12.96 4.91 -9.60
CA LEU A 112 13.83 4.74 -8.43
C LEU A 112 13.06 4.79 -7.10
N TYR A 113 11.73 4.98 -7.13
CA TYR A 113 10.90 5.16 -5.94
C TYR A 113 11.38 6.30 -5.03
N LEU A 114 11.79 7.43 -5.63
CA LEU A 114 12.23 8.64 -4.90
C LEU A 114 11.19 9.77 -4.95
N ALA A 115 10.00 9.50 -5.49
CA ALA A 115 8.97 10.51 -5.71
C ALA A 115 8.45 11.14 -4.41
N ASP A 116 8.49 10.46 -3.29
CA ASP A 116 8.08 10.97 -1.98
C ASP A 116 8.95 12.13 -1.49
N TYR A 117 10.25 11.96 -1.48
CA TYR A 117 11.19 13.03 -1.13
C TYR A 117 11.45 13.99 -2.31
N GLY A 118 11.32 13.50 -3.55
CA GLY A 118 11.43 14.31 -4.74
C GLY A 118 10.38 15.44 -4.76
N ILE A 119 9.11 15.10 -4.51
CA ILE A 119 8.02 16.09 -4.43
C ILE A 119 8.18 16.97 -3.19
N ALA A 120 8.53 16.40 -2.03
CA ALA A 120 8.62 17.15 -0.80
C ALA A 120 9.68 18.26 -0.81
N PHE A 121 10.78 18.09 -1.56
CA PHE A 121 11.92 18.99 -1.49
C PHE A 121 12.42 19.53 -2.83
N PHE A 122 11.98 18.97 -3.95
CA PHE A 122 12.54 19.27 -5.28
C PHE A 122 11.45 19.47 -6.36
N ASP A 123 10.16 19.48 -5.98
CA ASP A 123 8.99 19.63 -6.86
C ASP A 123 8.98 18.62 -8.03
N SER A 124 9.55 17.43 -7.84
CA SER A 124 9.64 16.37 -8.84
C SER A 124 9.30 14.99 -8.27
N PRO A 125 8.45 14.19 -8.94
CA PRO A 125 7.85 14.41 -10.25
C PRO A 125 6.60 15.29 -10.19
N ASP A 126 6.42 16.23 -11.10
CA ASP A 126 5.19 17.04 -11.22
C ASP A 126 4.04 16.25 -11.86
N THR A 127 4.32 15.64 -13.01
CA THR A 127 3.28 14.95 -13.80
C THR A 127 2.93 13.56 -13.29
N LEU A 128 3.78 12.97 -12.46
CA LEU A 128 3.59 11.66 -11.84
C LEU A 128 3.45 11.78 -10.32
N LEU A 129 2.78 12.84 -9.85
CA LEU A 129 2.62 13.15 -8.43
C LEU A 129 2.19 11.92 -7.60
N HIS A 130 1.25 11.11 -8.10
CA HIS A 130 0.74 9.93 -7.40
C HIS A 130 1.80 8.88 -7.06
N MET A 131 2.97 8.91 -7.70
CA MET A 131 4.06 7.95 -7.47
C MET A 131 4.66 8.04 -6.06
N TRP A 132 4.41 9.14 -5.33
CA TRP A 132 4.89 9.30 -3.95
C TRP A 132 4.46 8.18 -3.02
N SER A 133 3.23 7.72 -3.12
CA SER A 133 2.71 6.70 -2.20
C SER A 133 3.32 5.33 -2.47
N LEU A 134 3.63 5.03 -3.73
CA LEU A 134 4.37 3.81 -4.09
C LEU A 134 5.82 3.87 -3.59
N ALA A 135 6.44 5.06 -3.59
CA ALA A 135 7.76 5.26 -3.01
C ALA A 135 7.72 5.00 -1.49
N VAL A 136 6.75 5.55 -0.77
CA VAL A 136 6.52 5.30 0.66
C VAL A 136 6.36 3.81 0.96
N GLU A 137 5.56 3.09 0.18
CA GLU A 137 5.40 1.64 0.34
C GLU A 137 6.70 0.87 0.09
N GLU A 138 7.44 1.18 -0.96
CA GLU A 138 8.69 0.47 -1.30
C GLU A 138 9.79 0.75 -0.28
N HIS A 139 9.91 1.97 0.27
CA HIS A 139 10.80 2.26 1.39
C HIS A 139 10.45 1.41 2.63
N PHE A 140 9.17 1.27 2.92
CA PHE A 140 8.74 0.37 4.00
C PHE A 140 9.10 -1.08 3.70
N TYR A 141 8.85 -1.58 2.49
CA TYR A 141 9.19 -2.95 2.10
C TYR A 141 10.69 -3.23 2.14
N LEU A 142 11.51 -2.23 1.88
CA LEU A 142 12.97 -2.35 1.98
C LEU A 142 13.43 -2.46 3.44
N ILE A 143 12.88 -1.63 4.32
CA ILE A 143 13.33 -1.48 5.72
C ILE A 143 12.67 -2.50 6.63
N TRP A 144 11.37 -2.79 6.42
CA TRP A 144 10.56 -3.53 7.38
C TRP A 144 10.96 -4.99 7.60
N PRO A 145 11.27 -5.83 6.59
CA PRO A 145 11.63 -7.23 6.82
C PRO A 145 12.87 -7.40 7.71
N PRO A 146 14.00 -6.73 7.48
CA PRO A 146 15.15 -6.85 8.38
C PRO A 146 14.88 -6.24 9.76
N LEU A 147 14.14 -5.14 9.84
CA LEU A 147 13.75 -4.54 11.11
C LEU A 147 12.84 -5.49 11.90
N LEU A 148 11.80 -6.05 11.28
CA LEU A 148 10.90 -6.99 11.93
C LEU A 148 11.65 -8.23 12.44
N ALA A 149 12.58 -8.79 11.67
CA ALA A 149 13.42 -9.91 12.11
C ALA A 149 14.24 -9.57 13.37
N LEU A 150 14.77 -8.34 13.43
CA LEU A 150 15.48 -7.85 14.62
C LEU A 150 14.53 -7.71 15.81
N LEU A 151 13.34 -7.13 15.59
CA LEU A 151 12.34 -6.91 16.63
C LEU A 151 11.84 -8.23 17.21
N VAL A 152 11.50 -9.21 16.36
CA VAL A 152 11.03 -10.53 16.81
C VAL A 152 12.09 -11.26 17.64
N ARG A 153 13.37 -11.13 17.28
CA ARG A 153 14.49 -11.72 18.07
C ARG A 153 14.68 -11.08 19.42
N LYS A 154 14.44 -9.77 19.53
CA LYS A 154 14.68 -8.99 20.77
C LYS A 154 13.44 -8.86 21.65
N ALA A 155 12.25 -8.94 21.10
CA ALA A 155 11.01 -8.81 21.85
C ALA A 155 10.83 -10.01 22.79
N ALA A 156 10.40 -9.74 24.02
CA ALA A 156 9.94 -10.81 24.89
C ALA A 156 8.70 -11.48 24.26
N PRO A 157 8.49 -12.79 24.47
CA PRO A 157 7.35 -13.52 23.93
C PRO A 157 6.02 -12.81 24.19
N GLY A 158 5.19 -12.63 23.16
CA GLY A 158 3.89 -11.96 23.24
C GLY A 158 3.95 -10.44 23.47
N LYS A 159 5.10 -9.77 23.23
CA LYS A 159 5.27 -8.33 23.45
C LYS A 159 5.73 -7.55 22.23
N LEU A 160 5.87 -8.19 21.06
CA LEU A 160 6.26 -7.54 19.80
C LEU A 160 5.33 -6.37 19.46
N TRP A 161 4.02 -6.54 19.65
CA TRP A 161 3.03 -5.50 19.41
C TRP A 161 3.32 -4.21 20.18
N ARG A 162 3.91 -4.28 21.40
CA ARG A 162 4.28 -3.09 22.19
C ARG A 162 5.39 -2.30 21.52
N THR A 163 6.35 -2.99 20.96
CA THR A 163 7.46 -2.34 20.23
C THR A 163 6.96 -1.69 18.96
N ILE A 164 6.06 -2.36 18.21
CA ILE A 164 5.46 -1.78 17.01
C ILE A 164 4.56 -0.60 17.38
N LEU A 165 3.80 -0.67 18.46
CA LEU A 165 3.01 0.45 18.98
C LEU A 165 3.90 1.64 19.31
N LEU A 166 5.05 1.41 19.97
CA LEU A 166 6.01 2.48 20.24
C LEU A 166 6.54 3.13 18.96
N LEU A 167 6.88 2.33 17.94
CA LEU A 167 7.30 2.86 16.64
C LEU A 167 6.19 3.68 15.96
N TRP A 168 4.95 3.22 16.06
CA TRP A 168 3.78 3.95 15.55
C TRP A 168 3.61 5.31 16.27
N VAL A 169 3.67 5.31 17.61
CA VAL A 169 3.57 6.54 18.42
C VAL A 169 4.69 7.52 18.07
N LEU A 170 5.92 7.03 17.91
CA LEU A 170 7.08 7.87 17.53
C LEU A 170 6.89 8.47 16.12
N ALA A 171 6.44 7.68 15.15
CA ALA A 171 6.16 8.16 13.80
C ALA A 171 5.00 9.18 13.79
N TRP A 172 3.94 8.92 14.58
CA TRP A 172 2.83 9.87 14.77
C TRP A 172 3.32 11.18 15.38
N ALA A 173 4.07 11.10 16.49
CA ALA A 173 4.62 12.28 17.17
C ALA A 173 5.57 13.07 16.26
N TRP A 174 6.35 12.38 15.41
CA TRP A 174 7.23 13.00 14.42
C TRP A 174 6.45 13.81 13.38
N ARG A 175 5.37 13.26 12.83
CA ARG A 175 4.47 13.99 11.93
C ARG A 175 3.89 15.23 12.61
N ILE A 176 3.36 15.07 13.83
CA ILE A 176 2.75 16.16 14.60
C ILE A 176 3.79 17.25 14.93
N PHE A 177 5.02 16.86 15.25
CA PHE A 177 6.11 17.80 15.46
C PHE A 177 6.31 18.72 14.25
N TRP A 178 6.38 18.17 13.05
CA TRP A 178 6.57 18.99 11.84
C TRP A 178 5.39 19.90 11.53
N VAL A 179 4.15 19.47 11.80
CA VAL A 179 2.98 20.35 11.70
C VAL A 179 3.11 21.55 12.64
N PHE A 180 3.50 21.33 13.89
CA PHE A 180 3.69 22.43 14.85
C PHE A 180 4.91 23.31 14.57
N GLN A 181 5.89 22.81 13.82
CA GLN A 181 7.00 23.64 13.31
C GLN A 181 6.58 24.56 12.15
N GLY A 182 5.33 24.47 11.71
CA GLY A 182 4.82 25.29 10.60
C GLY A 182 5.36 24.87 9.23
N GLN A 183 5.84 23.63 9.10
CA GLN A 183 6.27 23.10 7.82
C GLN A 183 5.12 23.07 6.82
N GLN A 184 5.41 23.28 5.54
CA GLN A 184 4.40 23.28 4.50
C GLN A 184 3.74 21.89 4.36
N PHE A 185 2.45 21.89 3.93
CA PHE A 185 1.69 20.66 3.76
C PHE A 185 2.43 19.63 2.89
N TYR A 186 2.96 20.04 1.75
CA TYR A 186 3.67 19.17 0.81
C TYR A 186 4.88 18.51 1.42
N GLU A 187 5.65 19.24 2.20
CA GLU A 187 6.85 18.72 2.88
C GLU A 187 6.54 17.71 3.98
N ILE A 188 5.31 17.67 4.48
CA ILE A 188 4.87 16.69 5.47
C ILE A 188 4.13 15.53 4.82
N PHE A 189 3.25 15.84 3.85
CA PHE A 189 2.30 14.88 3.31
C PHE A 189 2.96 13.78 2.48
N PHE A 190 4.00 14.08 1.72
CA PHE A 190 4.58 13.12 0.78
C PHE A 190 5.64 12.22 1.37
N ARG A 191 6.35 12.63 2.41
CA ARG A 191 7.53 11.97 2.95
C ARG A 191 7.23 10.62 3.62
N PHE A 192 8.11 9.64 3.39
CA PHE A 192 8.01 8.33 4.05
C PHE A 192 8.01 8.43 5.58
N ASP A 193 8.91 9.23 6.17
CA ASP A 193 9.08 9.33 7.63
C ASP A 193 7.88 9.91 8.36
N THR A 194 7.05 10.72 7.70
CA THR A 194 5.82 11.28 8.24
C THR A 194 4.55 10.47 7.89
N ARG A 195 4.65 9.58 6.89
CA ARG A 195 3.53 8.77 6.38
C ARG A 195 3.59 7.28 6.74
N ALA A 196 4.67 6.84 7.39
CA ALA A 196 4.83 5.44 7.79
C ALA A 196 3.79 4.97 8.82
N THR A 197 3.01 5.88 9.42
CA THR A 197 1.99 5.55 10.45
C THR A 197 0.96 4.55 9.96
N GLY A 198 0.42 4.68 8.74
CA GLY A 198 -0.53 3.73 8.18
C GLY A 198 0.04 2.31 8.06
N LEU A 199 1.26 2.20 7.54
CA LEU A 199 1.99 0.93 7.41
C LEU A 199 2.28 0.30 8.78
N LEU A 200 2.69 1.12 9.76
CA LEU A 200 2.93 0.67 11.14
C LEU A 200 1.63 0.30 11.87
N ALA A 201 0.51 1.01 11.62
CA ALA A 201 -0.81 0.68 12.16
C ALA A 201 -1.28 -0.70 11.68
N GLY A 202 -1.12 -0.99 10.38
CA GLY A 202 -1.37 -2.32 9.82
C GLY A 202 -0.46 -3.40 10.42
N SER A 203 0.82 -3.08 10.59
CA SER A 203 1.80 -3.98 11.21
C SER A 203 1.48 -4.27 12.68
N LEU A 204 1.01 -3.26 13.41
CA LEU A 204 0.54 -3.41 14.80
C LEU A 204 -0.64 -4.37 14.87
N LEU A 205 -1.63 -4.21 13.98
CA LEU A 205 -2.77 -5.12 13.91
C LEU A 205 -2.31 -6.56 13.64
N ALA A 206 -1.39 -6.77 12.69
CA ALA A 206 -0.84 -8.09 12.39
C ALA A 206 -0.19 -8.73 13.62
N ALA A 207 0.63 -7.99 14.36
CA ALA A 207 1.28 -8.47 15.58
C ALA A 207 0.26 -8.80 16.69
N LEU A 208 -0.75 -7.95 16.88
CA LEU A 208 -1.81 -8.19 17.87
C LEU A 208 -2.62 -9.46 17.55
N LEU A 209 -2.98 -9.68 16.29
CA LEU A 209 -3.72 -10.87 15.86
C LEU A 209 -2.86 -12.13 15.96
N HIS A 210 -1.55 -12.01 15.77
CA HIS A 210 -0.62 -13.12 15.86
C HIS A 210 -0.28 -13.51 17.31
N GLU A 211 -0.06 -12.53 18.19
CA GLU A 211 0.38 -12.77 19.58
C GLU A 211 -0.77 -12.93 20.57
N ARG A 212 -1.95 -12.38 20.27
CA ARG A 212 -3.12 -12.39 21.16
C ARG A 212 -4.30 -13.09 20.50
N THR A 213 -4.36 -14.41 20.66
CA THR A 213 -5.55 -15.18 20.30
C THR A 213 -6.75 -14.61 21.08
N GLY A 214 -7.84 -14.30 20.36
CA GLY A 214 -9.03 -13.68 20.97
C GLY A 214 -9.04 -12.14 20.94
N PHE A 215 -8.00 -11.46 20.43
CA PHE A 215 -8.02 -10.00 20.29
C PHE A 215 -9.13 -9.54 19.31
N ALA A 216 -9.27 -10.23 18.17
CA ALA A 216 -10.34 -9.94 17.21
C ALA A 216 -11.74 -10.16 17.84
N GLU A 217 -11.91 -11.25 18.59
CA GLU A 217 -13.14 -11.54 19.31
C GLU A 217 -13.47 -10.48 20.38
N ALA A 218 -12.45 -10.04 21.12
CA ALA A 218 -12.61 -9.02 22.15
C ALA A 218 -12.99 -7.65 21.54
N ILE A 219 -12.39 -7.29 20.40
CA ILE A 219 -12.79 -6.08 19.68
C ILE A 219 -14.21 -6.22 19.15
N GLN A 220 -14.54 -7.30 18.46
CA GLN A 220 -15.87 -7.50 17.89
C GLN A 220 -16.98 -7.52 18.96
N SER A 221 -16.73 -8.14 20.12
CA SER A 221 -17.74 -8.24 21.17
C SER A 221 -17.91 -6.96 22.01
N ARG A 222 -16.82 -6.21 22.24
CA ARG A 222 -16.82 -5.02 23.08
C ARG A 222 -16.94 -3.72 22.31
N LEU A 223 -16.46 -3.70 21.06
CA LEU A 223 -16.32 -2.50 20.22
C LEU A 223 -17.18 -2.58 18.96
N HIS A 224 -18.25 -3.43 18.95
CA HIS A 224 -19.15 -3.53 17.79
C HIS A 224 -19.77 -2.17 17.40
N HIS A 225 -19.95 -1.26 18.35
CA HIS A 225 -20.39 0.10 18.08
C HIS A 225 -19.32 0.95 17.34
N LEU A 226 -18.03 0.62 17.45
CA LEU A 226 -16.97 1.29 16.66
C LEU A 226 -16.96 0.86 15.18
N MET A 227 -17.72 -0.20 14.82
CA MET A 227 -17.91 -0.56 13.41
C MET A 227 -18.63 0.55 12.63
N TRP A 228 -19.21 1.53 13.29
CA TRP A 228 -19.73 2.76 12.71
C TRP A 228 -18.65 3.81 12.41
N LEU A 229 -17.42 3.63 12.94
CA LEU A 229 -16.31 4.55 12.70
C LEU A 229 -16.02 4.76 11.20
N PRO A 230 -16.09 3.73 10.32
CA PRO A 230 -15.98 3.91 8.88
C PRO A 230 -17.02 4.88 8.28
N LEU A 231 -18.18 5.08 8.92
CA LEU A 231 -19.15 6.07 8.50
C LEU A 231 -18.69 7.52 8.79
N ALA A 232 -17.67 7.71 9.64
CA ALA A 232 -17.01 9.00 9.81
C ALA A 232 -16.12 9.36 8.59
N ILE A 233 -15.76 8.40 7.74
CA ILE A 233 -14.97 8.65 6.52
C ILE A 233 -15.63 9.72 5.64
N PRO A 234 -16.96 9.73 5.38
CA PRO A 234 -17.59 10.82 4.62
C PRO A 234 -17.43 12.20 5.26
N LEU A 235 -17.40 12.30 6.59
CA LEU A 235 -17.10 13.55 7.29
C LEU A 235 -15.67 14.01 7.03
N LEU A 236 -14.73 13.08 6.93
CA LEU A 236 -13.34 13.35 6.55
C LEU A 236 -13.21 13.70 5.07
N MET A 237 -14.15 13.28 4.23
CA MET A 237 -14.20 13.64 2.81
C MET A 237 -14.40 15.14 2.58
N SER A 238 -14.89 15.89 3.58
CA SER A 238 -15.00 17.36 3.54
C SER A 238 -13.68 18.09 3.82
N LEU A 239 -12.63 17.39 4.27
CA LEU A 239 -11.32 18.00 4.49
C LEU A 239 -10.66 18.32 3.15
N GLY A 240 -10.34 19.59 2.94
CA GLY A 240 -9.61 20.03 1.75
C GLY A 240 -8.21 19.44 1.68
N TRP A 241 -7.66 19.39 0.47
CA TRP A 241 -6.36 18.81 0.17
C TRP A 241 -5.21 19.41 0.99
N ASP A 242 -5.22 20.73 1.22
CA ASP A 242 -4.18 21.48 1.93
C ASP A 242 -4.49 21.71 3.41
N ASN A 243 -5.51 21.02 3.94
CA ASN A 243 -5.95 21.23 5.31
C ASN A 243 -4.97 20.53 6.30
N GLN A 244 -4.39 21.34 7.18
CA GLN A 244 -3.51 20.83 8.25
C GLN A 244 -4.24 19.84 9.18
N ASP A 245 -5.55 19.94 9.34
CA ASP A 245 -6.36 18.98 10.10
C ASP A 245 -6.24 17.56 9.56
N ALA A 246 -6.05 17.39 8.24
CA ALA A 246 -5.75 16.09 7.66
C ALA A 246 -4.47 15.48 8.24
N MET A 247 -3.43 16.31 8.45
CA MET A 247 -2.16 15.88 9.05
C MET A 247 -2.27 15.65 10.55
N LEU A 248 -3.03 16.49 11.26
CA LEU A 248 -3.14 16.41 12.72
C LEU A 248 -3.93 15.16 13.15
N TRP A 249 -5.10 14.93 12.58
CA TRP A 249 -6.01 13.88 13.04
C TRP A 249 -6.65 13.05 11.91
N GLY A 250 -6.85 13.63 10.71
CA GLY A 250 -7.57 12.97 9.61
C GLY A 250 -6.96 11.63 9.22
N ILE A 251 -5.65 11.59 8.97
CA ILE A 251 -4.90 10.34 8.66
C ILE A 251 -5.11 9.31 9.77
N THR A 252 -4.94 9.70 11.03
CA THR A 252 -5.05 8.78 12.18
C THR A 252 -6.46 8.18 12.30
N VAL A 253 -7.49 8.99 12.03
CA VAL A 253 -8.89 8.49 12.05
C VAL A 253 -9.13 7.48 10.93
N VAL A 254 -8.60 7.73 9.72
CA VAL A 254 -8.70 6.78 8.61
C VAL A 254 -7.91 5.49 8.90
N GLU A 255 -6.73 5.60 9.48
CA GLU A 255 -5.93 4.44 9.93
C GLU A 255 -6.72 3.59 10.96
N CYS A 256 -7.34 4.22 11.95
CA CYS A 256 -8.18 3.54 12.94
C CYS A 256 -9.42 2.89 12.29
N ALA A 257 -10.08 3.59 11.37
CA ALA A 257 -11.21 3.04 10.62
C ALA A 257 -10.80 1.81 9.80
N ALA A 258 -9.64 1.88 9.13
CA ALA A 258 -9.09 0.75 8.37
C ALA A 258 -8.82 -0.47 9.28
N ILE A 259 -8.25 -0.26 10.47
CA ILE A 259 -8.05 -1.34 11.47
C ILE A 259 -9.39 -1.97 11.85
N VAL A 260 -10.42 -1.16 12.14
CA VAL A 260 -11.76 -1.65 12.49
C VAL A 260 -12.35 -2.50 11.37
N ILE A 261 -12.24 -2.04 10.11
CA ILE A 261 -12.68 -2.81 8.93
C ILE A 261 -11.89 -4.12 8.82
N LEU A 262 -10.57 -4.08 8.95
CA LEU A 262 -9.72 -5.27 8.87
C LEU A 262 -10.05 -6.31 9.95
N VAL A 263 -10.43 -5.88 11.15
CA VAL A 263 -10.92 -6.78 12.22
C VAL A 263 -12.32 -7.32 11.87
N ALA A 264 -13.19 -6.47 11.34
CA ALA A 264 -14.55 -6.88 10.98
C ALA A 264 -14.57 -7.98 9.91
N VAL A 265 -13.70 -7.88 8.91
CA VAL A 265 -13.63 -8.86 7.79
C VAL A 265 -12.90 -10.17 8.13
N GLN A 266 -12.42 -10.33 9.37
CA GLN A 266 -11.91 -11.63 9.81
C GLN A 266 -13.02 -12.68 10.00
N ARG A 267 -14.28 -12.24 10.05
CA ARG A 267 -15.46 -13.10 10.14
C ARG A 267 -16.49 -12.73 9.09
N GLN A 268 -17.32 -13.68 8.72
CA GLN A 268 -18.50 -13.44 7.88
C GLN A 268 -19.48 -12.52 8.61
N GLY A 269 -20.11 -11.61 7.89
CA GLY A 269 -21.05 -10.63 8.38
C GLY A 269 -21.25 -9.51 7.36
N LEU A 270 -22.09 -8.52 7.67
CA LEU A 270 -22.48 -7.47 6.73
C LEU A 270 -21.30 -6.78 6.03
N VAL A 271 -20.27 -6.37 6.80
CA VAL A 271 -19.08 -5.69 6.23
C VAL A 271 -18.31 -6.63 5.30
N TYR A 272 -18.16 -7.91 5.69
CA TYR A 272 -17.52 -8.91 4.85
C TYR A 272 -18.31 -9.11 3.54
N ASP A 273 -19.63 -9.30 3.63
CA ASP A 273 -20.49 -9.54 2.47
C ASP A 273 -20.48 -8.35 1.49
N MET A 274 -20.54 -7.13 2.01
CA MET A 274 -20.43 -5.91 1.19
C MET A 274 -19.08 -5.84 0.45
N LEU A 275 -17.97 -6.12 1.14
CA LEU A 275 -16.63 -6.05 0.55
C LEU A 275 -16.32 -7.22 -0.37
N THR A 276 -17.04 -8.33 -0.31
CA THR A 276 -16.89 -9.46 -1.22
C THR A 276 -17.71 -9.32 -2.50
N ALA A 277 -18.40 -8.18 -2.72
CA ALA A 277 -19.09 -7.89 -3.96
C ALA A 277 -18.14 -8.06 -5.17
N PRO A 278 -18.51 -8.85 -6.20
CA PRO A 278 -17.61 -9.23 -7.30
C PRO A 278 -16.93 -8.04 -7.99
N ALA A 279 -17.68 -6.94 -8.19
CA ALA A 279 -17.15 -5.73 -8.82
C ALA A 279 -16.02 -5.10 -7.97
N LEU A 280 -16.21 -4.98 -6.66
CA LEU A 280 -15.19 -4.43 -5.75
C LEU A 280 -13.95 -5.33 -5.70
N VAL A 281 -14.13 -6.65 -5.63
CA VAL A 281 -13.02 -7.61 -5.63
C VAL A 281 -12.22 -7.53 -6.92
N GLN A 282 -12.88 -7.38 -8.08
CA GLN A 282 -12.17 -7.23 -9.36
C GLN A 282 -11.42 -5.91 -9.45
N LEU A 283 -12.03 -4.79 -9.02
CA LEU A 283 -11.33 -3.50 -8.92
C LEU A 283 -10.11 -3.60 -8.00
N GLY A 284 -10.25 -4.27 -6.87
CA GLY A 284 -9.15 -4.47 -5.93
C GLY A 284 -8.01 -5.31 -6.47
N ARG A 285 -8.31 -6.35 -7.25
CA ARG A 285 -7.27 -7.16 -7.92
C ARG A 285 -6.47 -6.38 -8.94
N LEU A 286 -7.13 -5.44 -9.63
CA LEU A 286 -6.51 -4.57 -10.63
C LEU A 286 -6.01 -3.23 -10.03
N SER A 287 -6.21 -3.00 -8.73
CA SER A 287 -5.99 -1.70 -8.08
C SER A 287 -4.60 -1.12 -8.31
N TYR A 288 -3.56 -1.96 -8.32
CA TYR A 288 -2.19 -1.51 -8.58
C TYR A 288 -2.04 -0.97 -10.00
N GLY A 289 -2.50 -1.70 -11.00
CA GLY A 289 -2.49 -1.24 -12.39
C GLY A 289 -3.36 0.01 -12.58
N ILE A 290 -4.58 0.02 -12.01
CA ILE A 290 -5.45 1.20 -12.07
C ILE A 290 -4.76 2.40 -11.42
N TYR A 291 -4.08 2.21 -10.28
CA TYR A 291 -3.35 3.26 -9.60
C TYR A 291 -2.22 3.86 -10.46
N LEU A 292 -1.47 3.04 -11.18
CA LEU A 292 -0.44 3.52 -12.10
C LEU A 292 -1.02 4.38 -13.22
N TRP A 293 -2.07 3.90 -13.88
CA TRP A 293 -2.59 4.54 -15.08
C TRP A 293 -3.56 5.71 -14.82
N HIS A 294 -4.23 5.76 -13.65
CA HIS A 294 -5.33 6.71 -13.46
C HIS A 294 -4.89 8.18 -13.47
N TYR A 295 -3.74 8.50 -12.87
CA TYR A 295 -3.37 9.89 -12.67
C TYR A 295 -3.10 10.65 -13.98
N PRO A 296 -2.24 10.18 -14.90
CA PRO A 296 -2.08 10.84 -16.19
C PRO A 296 -3.37 10.83 -17.02
N VAL A 297 -4.15 9.75 -16.99
CA VAL A 297 -5.46 9.69 -17.68
C VAL A 297 -6.42 10.74 -17.14
N VAL A 298 -6.59 10.82 -15.82
CA VAL A 298 -7.47 11.79 -15.17
C VAL A 298 -6.97 13.22 -15.38
N ARG A 299 -5.65 13.45 -15.27
CA ARG A 299 -5.04 14.77 -15.53
C ARG A 299 -5.34 15.26 -16.95
N TYR A 300 -5.21 14.39 -17.95
CA TYR A 300 -5.53 14.71 -19.35
C TYR A 300 -7.02 15.03 -19.53
N LEU A 301 -7.91 14.16 -19.00
CA LEU A 301 -9.34 14.35 -19.13
C LEU A 301 -9.87 15.61 -18.44
N ARG A 302 -9.30 15.99 -17.30
CA ARG A 302 -9.70 17.20 -16.56
C ARG A 302 -9.47 18.50 -17.32
N ALA A 303 -8.56 18.53 -18.28
CA ALA A 303 -8.32 19.70 -19.13
C ALA A 303 -9.53 19.99 -20.03
N GLU A 304 -10.30 18.95 -20.41
CA GLU A 304 -11.33 19.05 -21.44
C GLU A 304 -12.76 18.79 -20.91
N PHE A 305 -12.90 18.03 -19.82
CA PHE A 305 -14.20 17.51 -19.38
C PHE A 305 -14.53 17.86 -17.93
N SER A 306 -15.84 17.92 -17.64
CA SER A 306 -16.36 18.03 -16.29
C SER A 306 -16.19 16.73 -15.48
N TRP A 307 -16.20 16.84 -14.15
CA TRP A 307 -15.91 15.72 -13.25
C TRP A 307 -16.71 14.41 -13.48
N PRO A 308 -18.02 14.40 -13.89
CA PRO A 308 -18.71 13.15 -14.13
C PRO A 308 -18.13 12.36 -15.30
N VAL A 309 -17.75 13.06 -16.37
CA VAL A 309 -17.10 12.47 -17.54
C VAL A 309 -15.69 11.99 -17.18
N VAL A 310 -14.93 12.82 -16.45
CA VAL A 310 -13.59 12.47 -15.96
C VAL A 310 -13.63 11.22 -15.10
N LEU A 311 -14.57 11.11 -14.17
CA LEU A 311 -14.71 9.94 -13.30
C LEU A 311 -15.01 8.67 -14.10
N VAL A 312 -16.02 8.70 -14.97
CA VAL A 312 -16.46 7.52 -15.74
C VAL A 312 -15.38 7.09 -16.73
N LEU A 313 -14.89 8.01 -17.56
CA LEU A 313 -13.85 7.71 -18.55
C LEU A 313 -12.50 7.42 -17.89
N GLY A 314 -12.15 8.16 -16.84
CA GLY A 314 -10.93 7.94 -16.06
C GLY A 314 -10.88 6.52 -15.47
N LEU A 315 -11.96 6.06 -14.85
CA LEU A 315 -12.07 4.70 -14.35
C LEU A 315 -12.02 3.67 -15.49
N ALA A 316 -12.81 3.87 -16.55
CA ALA A 316 -12.93 2.91 -17.64
C ALA A 316 -11.59 2.74 -18.39
N ILE A 317 -10.93 3.84 -18.76
CA ILE A 317 -9.64 3.82 -19.47
C ILE A 317 -8.55 3.23 -18.56
N SER A 318 -8.45 3.69 -17.31
CA SER A 318 -7.44 3.18 -16.37
C SER A 318 -7.63 1.69 -16.08
N ALA A 319 -8.86 1.22 -15.93
CA ALA A 319 -9.15 -0.20 -15.72
C ALA A 319 -8.84 -1.03 -16.98
N ALA A 320 -9.12 -0.52 -18.19
CA ALA A 320 -8.78 -1.19 -19.44
C ALA A 320 -7.26 -1.30 -19.62
N LEU A 321 -6.50 -0.22 -19.37
CA LEU A 321 -5.04 -0.22 -19.43
C LEU A 321 -4.43 -1.13 -18.36
N ALA A 322 -4.96 -1.11 -17.14
CA ALA A 322 -4.56 -2.02 -16.07
C ALA A 322 -4.81 -3.49 -16.43
N ALA A 323 -5.97 -3.80 -16.99
CA ALA A 323 -6.30 -5.14 -17.46
C ALA A 323 -5.33 -5.57 -18.59
N LEU A 324 -5.08 -4.70 -19.57
CA LEU A 324 -4.13 -4.98 -20.63
C LEU A 324 -2.74 -5.27 -20.07
N SER A 325 -2.22 -4.41 -19.17
CA SER A 325 -0.96 -4.62 -18.46
C SER A 325 -0.93 -5.98 -17.74
N PHE A 326 -1.98 -6.26 -16.97
CA PHE A 326 -2.07 -7.48 -16.18
C PHE A 326 -2.05 -8.76 -17.04
N TYR A 327 -2.87 -8.82 -18.08
CA TYR A 327 -3.00 -10.02 -18.93
C TYR A 327 -1.82 -10.22 -19.88
N THR A 328 -1.02 -9.20 -20.17
CA THR A 328 0.16 -9.28 -21.04
C THR A 328 1.44 -9.44 -20.21
N VAL A 329 1.88 -8.37 -19.57
CA VAL A 329 3.22 -8.27 -18.95
C VAL A 329 3.25 -8.87 -17.54
N GLU A 330 2.28 -8.50 -16.68
CA GLU A 330 2.32 -8.93 -15.28
C GLU A 330 2.11 -10.43 -15.14
N ARG A 331 1.13 -10.99 -15.83
CA ARG A 331 0.86 -12.43 -15.80
C ARG A 331 2.04 -13.26 -16.31
N TRP A 332 2.78 -12.76 -17.29
CA TRP A 332 4.01 -13.38 -17.74
C TRP A 332 5.10 -13.33 -16.66
N ALA A 333 5.33 -12.16 -16.05
CA ALA A 333 6.31 -11.98 -14.99
C ALA A 333 6.01 -12.82 -13.75
N LEU A 334 4.74 -12.98 -13.38
CA LEU A 334 4.32 -13.81 -12.26
C LEU A 334 4.70 -15.30 -12.43
N ARG A 335 4.79 -15.81 -13.65
CA ARG A 335 5.28 -17.18 -13.92
C ARG A 335 6.75 -17.35 -13.49
N TRP A 336 7.56 -16.31 -13.70
CA TRP A 336 8.96 -16.30 -13.25
C TRP A 336 9.11 -16.14 -11.73
N ARG A 337 8.16 -15.43 -11.11
CA ARG A 337 8.08 -15.31 -9.65
C ARG A 337 7.98 -16.68 -8.97
N ASP A 338 7.15 -17.54 -9.50
CA ASP A 338 6.82 -18.84 -8.92
C ASP A 338 7.68 -20.00 -9.47
N ALA A 339 8.61 -19.70 -10.38
CA ALA A 339 9.52 -20.71 -10.92
C ALA A 339 10.35 -21.35 -9.79
N PRO A 340 10.39 -22.70 -9.71
CA PRO A 340 11.15 -23.38 -8.69
C PRO A 340 12.63 -22.98 -8.79
N ARG A 341 13.23 -22.65 -7.65
CA ARG A 341 14.68 -22.45 -7.57
C ARG A 341 15.31 -23.77 -7.98
N LYS A 342 16.16 -23.77 -9.02
CA LYS A 342 17.03 -24.94 -9.28
C LYS A 342 17.79 -25.18 -7.98
N GLU A 343 17.47 -26.27 -7.30
CA GLU A 343 18.23 -26.69 -6.12
C GLU A 343 19.69 -26.73 -6.55
N ARG A 344 20.56 -26.02 -5.85
CA ARG A 344 21.99 -26.30 -5.98
C ARG A 344 22.14 -27.75 -5.63
N PRO A 345 22.75 -28.60 -6.51
CA PRO A 345 23.01 -29.99 -6.17
C PRO A 345 23.67 -29.97 -4.79
N ALA A 346 23.11 -30.75 -3.88
CA ALA A 346 23.63 -30.87 -2.52
C ALA A 346 25.14 -31.08 -2.63
N SER A 347 25.91 -30.17 -2.04
CA SER A 347 27.38 -30.33 -2.04
C SER A 347 27.68 -31.70 -1.55
N LEU A 348 28.36 -32.53 -2.38
CA LEU A 348 28.76 -33.87 -2.03
C LEU A 348 29.31 -33.88 -0.59
N PRO A 349 28.86 -34.81 0.27
CA PRO A 349 29.32 -34.89 1.64
C PRO A 349 30.83 -34.99 1.67
N ALA A 350 31.47 -34.46 2.70
CA ALA A 350 32.93 -34.28 2.79
C ALA A 350 33.74 -35.57 2.52
N HIS A 351 33.16 -36.72 2.83
CA HIS A 351 33.78 -38.05 2.55
C HIS A 351 33.78 -38.42 1.07
N ALA A 352 32.92 -37.89 0.23
CA ALA A 352 32.94 -38.15 -1.21
C ALA A 352 33.99 -37.27 -1.96
N ARG A 353 34.56 -36.26 -1.33
CA ARG A 353 35.66 -35.43 -1.88
C ARG A 353 37.05 -36.06 -1.71
N GLN A 354 37.20 -37.03 -0.80
CA GLN A 354 38.47 -37.75 -0.58
C GLN A 354 38.69 -38.91 -1.53
N ALA A 355 37.67 -39.38 -2.26
CA ALA A 355 37.76 -40.49 -3.19
C ALA A 355 38.16 -40.11 -4.64
N ILE A 356 38.39 -38.82 -4.90
CA ILE A 356 38.75 -38.29 -6.23
C ILE A 356 40.11 -37.54 -6.19
N ARG A 357 40.96 -37.88 -5.22
CA ARG A 357 42.37 -37.47 -5.21
C ARG A 357 43.28 -38.68 -5.41
#